data_3d8ffac95447ebc285c4fd86ce2cfcdf
#
_entry.id   3d8ffac95447ebc285c4fd86ce2cfcdf
#
_cell.length_a   1.000
_cell.length_b   1.000
_cell.length_c   1.000
_cell.angle_alpha   90.00
_cell.angle_beta   90.00
_cell.angle_gamma   90.00
#
_symmetry.space_group_name_H-M   'P 1'
#
loop_
_entity.id
_entity.type
_entity.pdbx_description
1 polymer ?
#
loop_
_entity_poly.entity_id
_entity_poly.type
_entity_poly.pdbx_seq_one_letter_code
_entity_poly.pdbx_strand_id
1 'polypeptide(L)'
;MRKESNIVGYSISETLHEGNSSAVLRATSNGDRHKVILKTSVKGYPGSTQVALLTKEFNTLRELEIDGVNKVLELVTFENKPVLVMEDIGGITLSEFFRTTKFNLATFLGIAIKVADILGRIHARNIMHKNINPHNIVINRDTGDIRIIDFAISAKRVRKFF
;
A
#
# COMPACT_ATOMS: atom_id res chain seq x y z
N MET A 1 26.40 12.91 -0.24
CA MET A 1 25.37 13.50 0.63
C MET A 1 24.02 13.16 0.02
N ARG A 2 23.29 12.20 0.58
CA ARG A 2 21.89 11.95 0.20
C ARG A 2 21.07 13.15 0.68
N LYS A 3 20.39 13.86 -0.23
CA LYS A 3 19.38 14.84 0.14
C LYS A 3 18.34 14.09 0.96
N GLU A 4 18.26 14.36 2.26
CA GLU A 4 17.11 13.98 3.07
C GLU A 4 15.91 14.73 2.50
N SER A 5 15.12 14.03 1.72
CA SER A 5 13.87 14.58 1.19
C SER A 5 12.86 14.56 2.34
N ASN A 6 12.85 15.62 3.14
CA ASN A 6 11.84 15.77 4.20
C ASN A 6 10.53 16.18 3.58
N ILE A 7 9.56 15.29 3.57
CA ILE A 7 8.14 15.64 3.43
C ILE A 7 7.73 16.25 4.76
N VAL A 8 7.16 17.46 4.75
CA VAL A 8 6.83 18.19 6.00
C VAL A 8 6.04 17.30 6.96
N GLY A 9 6.57 17.13 8.16
CA GLY A 9 5.98 16.27 9.19
C GLY A 9 6.47 14.82 9.21
N TYR A 10 7.32 14.40 8.24
CA TYR A 10 7.80 13.03 8.13
C TYR A 10 9.29 12.96 7.86
N SER A 11 9.99 12.10 8.58
CA SER A 11 11.41 11.78 8.39
C SER A 11 11.54 10.49 7.58
N ILE A 12 12.01 10.59 6.33
CA ILE A 12 12.16 9.46 5.41
C ILE A 12 13.36 8.61 5.85
N SER A 13 13.15 7.31 6.04
CA SER A 13 14.19 6.34 6.42
C SER A 13 14.63 5.46 5.25
N GLU A 14 13.73 5.17 4.30
CA GLU A 14 14.01 4.23 3.21
C GLU A 14 13.14 4.52 1.98
N THR A 15 13.71 4.32 0.78
CA THR A 15 12.94 4.27 -0.46
C THR A 15 12.64 2.81 -0.78
N LEU A 16 11.37 2.42 -0.65
CA LEU A 16 10.92 1.04 -0.91
C LEU A 16 10.74 0.77 -2.40
N HIS A 17 10.26 1.76 -3.13
CA HIS A 17 10.07 1.67 -4.58
C HIS A 17 10.15 3.07 -5.19
N GLU A 18 10.82 3.16 -6.34
CA GLU A 18 10.83 4.36 -7.18
C GLU A 18 10.64 3.95 -8.64
N GLY A 19 9.47 4.27 -9.17
CA GLY A 19 9.10 4.03 -10.55
C GLY A 19 9.10 5.32 -11.38
N ASN A 20 8.65 5.21 -12.63
CA ASN A 20 8.60 6.37 -13.54
C ASN A 20 7.58 7.44 -13.11
N SER A 21 6.54 7.06 -12.36
CA SER A 21 5.43 7.94 -12.02
C SER A 21 5.15 8.07 -10.52
N SER A 22 5.58 7.11 -9.70
CA SER A 22 5.30 7.09 -8.26
C SER A 22 6.50 6.59 -7.47
N ALA A 23 6.63 7.10 -6.24
CA ALA A 23 7.56 6.61 -5.23
C ALA A 23 6.80 6.12 -3.99
N VAL A 24 7.33 5.08 -3.36
CA VAL A 24 6.87 4.56 -2.08
C VAL A 24 8.04 4.62 -1.11
N LEU A 25 7.84 5.33 -0.02
CA LEU A 25 8.86 5.65 0.96
C LEU A 25 8.43 5.14 2.33
N ARG A 26 9.37 4.61 3.10
CA ARG A 26 9.17 4.36 4.53
C ARG A 26 9.63 5.58 5.31
N ALA A 27 8.81 6.00 6.27
CA ALA A 27 9.09 7.20 7.05
C ALA A 27 8.61 7.05 8.49
N THR A 28 8.97 8.02 9.31
CA THR A 28 8.48 8.17 10.68
C THR A 28 7.82 9.53 10.81
N SER A 29 6.61 9.58 11.35
CA SER A 29 5.92 10.83 11.72
C SER A 29 6.72 11.56 12.79
N ASN A 30 6.96 12.85 12.61
CA ASN A 30 7.75 13.66 13.54
C ASN A 30 6.98 13.99 14.82
N GLY A 31 5.64 13.93 14.80
CA GLY A 31 4.79 14.24 15.94
C GLY A 31 4.70 13.08 16.94
N ASP A 32 4.15 11.98 16.51
CA ASP A 32 3.82 10.81 17.34
C ASP A 32 4.80 9.63 17.17
N ARG A 33 5.79 9.79 16.29
CA ARG A 33 6.84 8.81 15.97
C ARG A 33 6.33 7.47 15.42
N HIS A 34 5.11 7.43 14.90
CA HIS A 34 4.58 6.26 14.22
C HIS A 34 5.29 6.03 12.88
N LYS A 35 5.51 4.75 12.56
CA LYS A 35 6.05 4.33 11.26
C LYS A 35 4.93 4.39 10.22
N VAL A 36 5.25 4.98 9.08
CA VAL A 36 4.30 5.18 7.98
C VAL A 36 4.92 4.85 6.63
N ILE A 37 4.06 4.53 5.68
CA ILE A 37 4.38 4.44 4.26
C ILE A 37 3.81 5.67 3.57
N LEU A 38 4.65 6.35 2.80
CA LEU A 38 4.28 7.50 1.99
C LEU A 38 4.28 7.07 0.52
N LYS A 39 3.17 7.26 -0.18
CA LYS A 39 3.08 7.04 -1.63
C LYS A 39 2.80 8.38 -2.32
N THR A 40 3.67 8.77 -3.23
CA THR A 40 3.61 10.08 -3.92
C THR A 40 4.06 9.98 -5.38
N SER A 41 3.91 11.06 -6.14
CA SER A 41 4.41 11.14 -7.51
C SER A 41 5.90 11.53 -7.54
N VAL A 42 6.68 10.93 -8.47
CA VAL A 42 8.14 11.16 -8.58
C VAL A 42 8.47 12.45 -9.35
N LYS A 43 7.75 12.79 -10.41
CA LYS A 43 8.13 13.87 -11.34
C LYS A 43 7.25 15.09 -11.18
N GLY A 44 7.89 16.30 -11.13
CA GLY A 44 7.32 17.62 -11.36
C GLY A 44 5.89 17.81 -10.82
N TYR A 45 5.08 18.54 -11.53
CA TYR A 45 3.63 18.59 -11.25
C TYR A 45 3.01 17.24 -11.62
N PRO A 46 2.29 16.56 -10.69
CA PRO A 46 1.60 15.32 -11.02
C PRO A 46 0.56 15.62 -12.10
N GLY A 47 0.54 14.82 -13.16
CA GLY A 47 -0.56 14.88 -14.13
C GLY A 47 -1.90 14.64 -13.44
N SER A 48 -2.98 15.17 -14.00
CA SER A 48 -4.35 15.00 -13.45
C SER A 48 -4.70 13.53 -13.18
N THR A 49 -4.21 12.62 -13.99
CA THR A 49 -4.39 11.17 -13.84
C THR A 49 -3.74 10.63 -12.56
N GLN A 50 -2.53 11.09 -12.20
CA GLN A 50 -1.82 10.62 -11.01
C GLN A 50 -2.50 11.09 -9.72
N VAL A 51 -2.94 12.36 -9.70
CA VAL A 51 -3.74 12.91 -8.60
C VAL A 51 -5.03 12.12 -8.43
N ALA A 52 -5.74 11.85 -9.53
CA ALA A 52 -6.98 11.08 -9.52
C ALA A 52 -6.79 9.66 -9.00
N LEU A 53 -5.69 8.97 -9.39
CA LEU A 53 -5.38 7.61 -8.92
C LEU A 53 -5.10 7.57 -7.41
N LEU A 54 -4.29 8.49 -6.88
CA LEU A 54 -4.00 8.54 -5.43
C LEU A 54 -5.25 8.91 -4.61
N THR A 55 -6.06 9.86 -5.11
CA THR A 55 -7.33 10.23 -4.46
C THR A 55 -8.31 9.05 -4.45
N LYS A 56 -8.41 8.34 -5.58
CA LYS A 56 -9.25 7.14 -5.68
C LYS A 56 -8.77 6.04 -4.72
N GLU A 57 -7.47 5.78 -4.66
CA GLU A 57 -6.89 4.80 -3.75
C GLU A 57 -7.20 5.16 -2.29
N PHE A 58 -7.00 6.43 -1.90
CA PHE A 58 -7.37 6.94 -0.59
C PHE A 58 -8.83 6.67 -0.24
N ASN A 59 -9.75 7.04 -1.12
CA ASN A 59 -11.18 6.85 -0.89
C ASN A 59 -11.55 5.37 -0.79
N THR A 60 -10.96 4.51 -1.64
CA THR A 60 -11.20 3.06 -1.61
C THR A 60 -10.70 2.45 -0.29
N LEU A 61 -9.50 2.80 0.16
CA LEU A 61 -8.93 2.28 1.40
C LEU A 61 -9.72 2.72 2.63
N ARG A 62 -10.21 3.97 2.64
CA ARG A 62 -11.10 4.46 3.72
C ARG A 62 -12.43 3.71 3.81
N GLU A 63 -12.98 3.30 2.66
CA GLU A 63 -14.23 2.51 2.65
C GLU A 63 -14.00 1.05 3.05
N LEU A 64 -12.82 0.50 2.75
CA LEU A 64 -12.56 -0.92 3.00
C LEU A 64 -12.40 -1.23 4.48
N GLU A 65 -11.63 -0.48 5.21
CA GLU A 65 -11.39 -0.57 6.66
C GLU A 65 -11.55 -2.01 7.24
N ILE A 66 -10.83 -2.97 6.62
CA ILE A 66 -10.85 -4.39 6.99
C ILE A 66 -9.43 -4.90 7.26
N ASP A 67 -9.31 -5.84 8.19
CA ASP A 67 -8.03 -6.50 8.45
C ASP A 67 -7.50 -7.20 7.19
N GLY A 68 -6.20 -7.08 6.95
CA GLY A 68 -5.55 -7.61 5.75
C GLY A 68 -5.52 -6.64 4.58
N VAL A 69 -6.13 -5.46 4.70
CA VAL A 69 -5.94 -4.32 3.78
C VAL A 69 -5.08 -3.27 4.47
N ASN A 70 -4.21 -2.62 3.71
CA ASN A 70 -3.37 -1.57 4.27
C ASN A 70 -4.23 -0.38 4.75
N LYS A 71 -4.00 0.05 5.98
CA LYS A 71 -4.77 1.15 6.57
C LYS A 71 -4.25 2.49 6.07
N VAL A 72 -5.15 3.28 5.48
CA VAL A 72 -4.84 4.66 5.12
C VAL A 72 -5.08 5.58 6.32
N LEU A 73 -4.15 6.50 6.55
CA LEU A 73 -4.21 7.48 7.63
C LEU A 73 -4.73 8.82 7.12
N GLU A 74 -4.06 9.37 6.10
CA GLU A 74 -4.42 10.67 5.53
C GLU A 74 -3.95 10.80 4.08
N LEU A 75 -4.47 11.81 3.41
CA LEU A 75 -4.01 12.29 2.11
C LEU A 75 -3.62 13.76 2.28
N VAL A 76 -2.33 14.05 2.24
CA VAL A 76 -1.78 15.40 2.40
C VAL A 76 -1.23 15.93 1.08
N THR A 77 -0.97 17.24 1.02
CA THR A 77 -0.32 17.87 -0.13
C THR A 77 1.03 18.41 0.31
N PHE A 78 2.08 18.00 -0.37
CA PHE A 78 3.43 18.50 -0.19
C PHE A 78 4.01 18.98 -1.54
N GLU A 79 4.49 20.22 -1.60
CA GLU A 79 4.99 20.86 -2.84
C GLU A 79 4.04 20.66 -4.04
N ASN A 80 2.75 20.89 -3.81
CA ASN A 80 1.66 20.69 -4.79
C ASN A 80 1.50 19.24 -5.30
N LYS A 81 2.05 18.25 -4.58
CA LYS A 81 1.90 16.82 -4.87
C LYS A 81 1.07 16.14 -3.79
N PRO A 82 0.10 15.31 -4.15
CA PRO A 82 -0.58 14.48 -3.17
C PRO A 82 0.37 13.43 -2.62
N VAL A 83 0.33 13.23 -1.31
CA VAL A 83 1.04 12.21 -0.57
C VAL A 83 0.02 11.38 0.20
N LEU A 84 -0.11 10.12 -0.16
CA LEU A 84 -0.94 9.16 0.55
C LEU A 84 -0.13 8.59 1.71
N VAL A 85 -0.63 8.79 2.92
CA VAL A 85 -0.01 8.32 4.17
C VAL A 85 -0.75 7.07 4.64
N MET A 86 0.00 6.01 4.87
CA MET A 86 -0.52 4.69 5.27
C MET A 86 0.25 4.14 6.46
N GLU A 87 -0.36 3.23 7.21
CA GLU A 87 0.30 2.48 8.26
C GLU A 87 1.45 1.63 7.71
N ASP A 88 2.60 1.63 8.38
CA ASP A 88 3.70 0.69 8.08
C ASP A 88 3.67 -0.48 9.08
N ILE A 89 3.38 -1.66 8.61
CA ILE A 89 3.43 -2.88 9.42
C ILE A 89 4.84 -3.46 9.56
N GLY A 90 5.88 -2.78 9.04
CA GLY A 90 7.25 -3.28 9.06
C GLY A 90 7.47 -4.51 8.16
N GLY A 91 6.65 -4.66 7.12
CA GLY A 91 6.70 -5.81 6.23
C GLY A 91 7.57 -5.60 4.99
N ILE A 92 7.74 -6.68 4.24
CA ILE A 92 8.34 -6.73 2.90
C ILE A 92 7.32 -7.29 1.91
N THR A 93 7.52 -7.07 0.62
CA THR A 93 6.64 -7.66 -0.39
C THR A 93 6.75 -9.18 -0.40
N LEU A 94 5.67 -9.85 -0.76
CA LEU A 94 5.66 -11.31 -0.88
C LEU A 94 6.65 -11.80 -1.96
N SER A 95 6.88 -10.99 -3.00
CA SER A 95 7.92 -11.23 -4.00
C SER A 95 9.31 -11.27 -3.36
N GLU A 96 9.63 -10.32 -2.50
CA GLU A 96 10.89 -10.30 -1.77
C GLU A 96 10.98 -11.43 -0.74
N PHE A 97 9.89 -11.73 -0.04
CA PHE A 97 9.81 -12.83 0.89
C PHE A 97 10.16 -14.15 0.23
N PHE A 98 9.58 -14.47 -0.92
CA PHE A 98 9.86 -15.71 -1.65
C PHE A 98 11.28 -15.79 -2.18
N ARG A 99 11.88 -14.65 -2.51
CA ARG A 99 13.28 -14.58 -2.98
C ARG A 99 14.30 -14.76 -1.86
N THR A 100 14.01 -14.28 -0.64
CA THR A 100 14.99 -14.15 0.45
C THR A 100 14.77 -15.13 1.61
N THR A 101 13.63 -15.82 1.66
CA THR A 101 13.26 -16.70 2.76
C THR A 101 13.06 -18.11 2.24
N LYS A 102 13.69 -19.10 2.89
CA LYS A 102 13.35 -20.50 2.66
C LYS A 102 12.00 -20.79 3.31
N PHE A 103 11.10 -21.38 2.58
CA PHE A 103 9.77 -21.74 3.05
C PHE A 103 9.39 -23.14 2.57
N ASN A 104 8.51 -23.81 3.29
CA ASN A 104 7.95 -25.11 2.94
C ASN A 104 6.52 -24.96 2.41
N LEU A 105 5.95 -26.07 1.96
CA LEU A 105 4.58 -26.10 1.45
C LEU A 105 3.55 -25.62 2.48
N ALA A 106 3.72 -25.95 3.75
CA ALA A 106 2.80 -25.51 4.80
C ALA A 106 2.80 -23.98 4.97
N THR A 107 3.98 -23.35 4.97
CA THR A 107 4.10 -21.89 4.99
C THR A 107 3.45 -21.27 3.77
N PHE A 108 3.69 -21.81 2.57
CA PHE A 108 3.06 -21.32 1.34
C PHE A 108 1.54 -21.40 1.40
N LEU A 109 1.00 -22.55 1.80
CA LEU A 109 -0.45 -22.75 1.93
C LEU A 109 -1.06 -21.83 2.99
N GLY A 110 -0.38 -21.63 4.12
CA GLY A 110 -0.81 -20.69 5.16
C GLY A 110 -0.94 -19.26 4.64
N ILE A 111 0.03 -18.79 3.85
CA ILE A 111 -0.01 -17.47 3.19
C ILE A 111 -1.17 -17.42 2.18
N ALA A 112 -1.29 -18.43 1.33
CA ALA A 112 -2.33 -18.50 0.29
C ALA A 112 -3.74 -18.45 0.88
N ILE A 113 -4.00 -19.18 1.97
CA ILE A 113 -5.28 -19.20 2.69
C ILE A 113 -5.58 -17.80 3.25
N LYS A 114 -4.62 -17.14 3.90
CA LYS A 114 -4.80 -15.78 4.43
C LYS A 114 -5.11 -14.78 3.32
N VAL A 115 -4.39 -14.83 2.20
CA VAL A 115 -4.62 -13.95 1.05
C VAL A 115 -6.01 -14.19 0.45
N ALA A 116 -6.43 -15.44 0.29
CA ALA A 116 -7.75 -15.79 -0.22
C ALA A 116 -8.88 -15.27 0.69
N ASP A 117 -8.72 -15.38 2.01
CA ASP A 117 -9.68 -14.86 2.99
C ASP A 117 -9.79 -13.34 2.91
N ILE A 118 -8.65 -12.62 2.86
CA ILE A 118 -8.65 -11.16 2.69
C ILE A 118 -9.36 -10.76 1.39
N LEU A 119 -9.06 -11.42 0.28
CA LEU A 119 -9.74 -11.18 -1.00
C LEU A 119 -11.24 -11.45 -0.93
N GLY A 120 -11.66 -12.50 -0.24
CA GLY A 120 -13.07 -12.77 0.01
C GLY A 120 -13.78 -11.62 0.72
N ARG A 121 -13.13 -11.05 1.75
CA ARG A 121 -13.65 -9.87 2.48
C ARG A 121 -13.69 -8.60 1.61
N ILE A 122 -12.69 -8.37 0.76
CA ILE A 122 -12.68 -7.27 -0.21
C ILE A 122 -13.85 -7.43 -1.20
N HIS A 123 -14.03 -8.63 -1.74
CA HIS A 123 -15.11 -8.93 -2.69
C HIS A 123 -16.51 -8.80 -2.05
N ALA A 124 -16.66 -9.14 -0.77
CA ALA A 124 -17.90 -8.93 -0.02
C ALA A 124 -18.29 -7.44 0.08
N ARG A 125 -17.34 -6.52 -0.01
CA ARG A 125 -17.57 -5.06 -0.13
C ARG A 125 -17.81 -4.59 -1.58
N ASN A 126 -18.02 -5.52 -2.52
CA ASN A 126 -18.18 -5.25 -3.95
C ASN A 126 -17.00 -4.51 -4.59
N ILE A 127 -15.79 -4.70 -4.08
CA ILE A 127 -14.57 -4.12 -4.62
C ILE A 127 -13.74 -5.24 -5.25
N MET A 128 -13.24 -4.99 -6.45
CA MET A 128 -12.25 -5.83 -7.14
C MET A 128 -10.92 -5.10 -7.17
N HIS A 129 -9.86 -5.72 -6.70
CA HIS A 129 -8.53 -5.13 -6.64
C HIS A 129 -7.90 -4.90 -8.02
N LYS A 130 -8.05 -5.88 -8.93
CA LYS A 130 -7.57 -5.89 -10.33
C LYS A 130 -6.06 -5.98 -10.54
N ASN A 131 -5.25 -5.97 -9.49
CA ASN A 131 -3.79 -6.03 -9.59
C ASN A 131 -3.17 -6.92 -8.51
N ILE A 132 -3.77 -8.09 -8.25
CA ILE A 132 -3.22 -9.03 -7.28
C ILE A 132 -1.98 -9.72 -7.86
N ASN A 133 -0.85 -9.49 -7.22
CA ASN A 133 0.43 -10.10 -7.54
C ASN A 133 1.34 -10.03 -6.30
N PRO A 134 2.48 -10.77 -6.25
CA PRO A 134 3.35 -10.81 -5.07
C PRO A 134 3.99 -9.48 -4.68
N HIS A 135 4.04 -8.47 -5.55
CA HIS A 135 4.54 -7.13 -5.21
C HIS A 135 3.49 -6.30 -4.46
N ASN A 136 2.19 -6.64 -4.62
CA ASN A 136 1.08 -5.95 -4.00
C ASN A 136 0.53 -6.68 -2.76
N ILE A 137 1.31 -7.60 -2.21
CA ILE A 137 1.05 -8.29 -0.95
C ILE A 137 2.27 -8.10 -0.08
N VAL A 138 2.08 -7.57 1.12
CA VAL A 138 3.14 -7.33 2.11
C VAL A 138 2.97 -8.30 3.26
N ILE A 139 4.07 -8.87 3.74
CA ILE A 139 4.13 -9.76 4.90
C ILE A 139 5.12 -9.23 5.92
N ASN A 140 4.72 -9.11 7.17
CA ASN A 140 5.62 -8.91 8.29
C ASN A 140 6.14 -10.28 8.74
N ARG A 141 7.47 -10.49 8.73
CA ARG A 141 8.09 -11.77 9.05
C ARG A 141 7.95 -12.18 10.52
N ASP A 142 7.90 -11.18 11.40
CA ASP A 142 7.91 -11.40 12.85
C ASP A 142 6.51 -11.72 13.38
N THR A 143 5.50 -11.01 12.86
CA THR A 143 4.10 -11.16 13.30
C THR A 143 3.30 -12.12 12.42
N GLY A 144 3.73 -12.34 11.18
CA GLY A 144 2.97 -13.08 10.16
C GLY A 144 1.76 -12.32 9.62
N ASP A 145 1.68 -10.99 9.88
CA ASP A 145 0.65 -10.14 9.32
C ASP A 145 0.81 -10.01 7.81
N ILE A 146 -0.31 -10.08 7.10
CA ILE A 146 -0.38 -9.91 5.65
C ILE A 146 -1.30 -8.76 5.34
N ARG A 147 -0.86 -7.89 4.41
CA ARG A 147 -1.64 -6.77 3.89
C ARG A 147 -1.65 -6.78 2.37
N ILE A 148 -2.83 -6.58 1.78
CA ILE A 148 -2.98 -6.28 0.36
C ILE A 148 -2.88 -4.77 0.20
N ILE A 149 -2.04 -4.33 -0.74
CA ILE A 149 -1.71 -2.92 -0.99
C ILE A 149 -1.99 -2.55 -2.45
N ASP A 150 -1.95 -1.25 -2.78
CA ASP A 150 -2.09 -0.69 -4.15
C ASP A 150 -3.48 -0.90 -4.77
N PHE A 151 -4.44 -0.13 -4.28
CA PHE A 151 -5.82 -0.11 -4.78
C PHE A 151 -6.09 0.93 -5.88
N ALA A 152 -5.04 1.51 -6.47
CA ALA A 152 -5.15 2.60 -7.46
C ALA A 152 -6.07 2.25 -8.65
N ILE A 153 -6.00 1.02 -9.15
CA ILE A 153 -6.82 0.55 -10.29
C ILE A 153 -8.02 -0.32 -9.89
N SER A 154 -8.30 -0.46 -8.59
CA SER A 154 -9.46 -1.18 -8.09
C SER A 154 -10.78 -0.64 -8.67
N ALA A 155 -11.84 -1.44 -8.66
CA ALA A 155 -13.16 -1.00 -9.10
C ALA A 155 -14.27 -1.59 -8.25
N LYS A 156 -15.34 -0.81 -8.07
CA LYS A 156 -16.59 -1.32 -7.52
C LYS A 156 -17.27 -2.22 -8.54
N ARG A 157 -17.74 -3.38 -8.08
CA ARG A 157 -18.58 -4.27 -8.89
C ARG A 157 -19.97 -3.66 -9.00
N VAL A 158 -20.37 -3.25 -10.20
CA VAL A 158 -21.74 -2.87 -10.45
C VAL A 158 -22.57 -4.14 -10.56
N ARG A 159 -23.50 -4.38 -9.61
CA ARG A 159 -24.52 -5.42 -9.78
C ARG A 159 -25.48 -4.92 -10.87
N LYS A 160 -25.41 -5.51 -12.06
CA LYS A 160 -26.52 -5.41 -13.00
C LYS A 160 -27.63 -6.29 -12.45
N PHE A 161 -28.71 -5.68 -11.99
CA PHE A 161 -29.96 -6.41 -11.78
C PHE A 161 -30.56 -6.66 -13.17
N PHE A 162 -30.59 -7.90 -13.58
CA PHE A 162 -31.40 -8.34 -14.71
C PHE A 162 -32.79 -8.72 -14.18
#